data_516b9322a72688c5dfb4d4c8b36bd4be
#
_entry.id   516b9322a72688c5dfb4d4c8b36bd4be
#
_cell.length_a   1.000
_cell.length_b   1.000
_cell.length_c   1.000
_cell.angle_alpha   90.00
_cell.angle_beta   90.00
_cell.angle_gamma   90.00
#
_symmetry.space_group_name_H-M   'P 1'
#
loop_
_entity.id
_entity.type
_entity.pdbx_description
1 polymer ?
#
loop_
_entity_poly.entity_id
_entity_poly.type
_entity_poly.pdbx_seq_one_letter_code
_entity_poly.pdbx_strand_id
1 'polypeptide(L)'
;MKTLYYYNNPAEQKKIIYKDNYNKAGIYVFTHKSTGNKYVGSSLNLSQRFVKYFSILTLKGEIKRNNSKIYCAILKYGIDQFTLEIMEHCSPNTVIEREQFYLDNLKPFYNILTIAGNRSGFIHSEYTKELQRAHKLGYKV
;
A
#
# COMPACT_ATOMS: atom_id res chain seq x y z
N MET A 1 16.26 1.09 8.38
CA MET A 1 15.52 0.07 7.67
C MET A 1 16.00 0.00 6.25
N LYS A 2 16.23 -1.22 5.77
CA LYS A 2 16.67 -1.38 4.42
C LYS A 2 15.52 -1.42 3.47
N THR A 3 15.68 -0.81 2.30
CA THR A 3 14.69 -0.85 1.24
C THR A 3 15.11 -1.91 0.22
N LEU A 4 14.19 -2.77 -0.16
CA LEU A 4 14.49 -3.80 -1.15
C LEU A 4 14.54 -3.20 -2.57
N TYR A 5 13.53 -2.40 -2.93
CA TYR A 5 13.51 -1.69 -4.21
C TYR A 5 13.05 -0.27 -3.98
N TYR A 6 13.66 0.66 -4.71
CA TYR A 6 13.27 2.06 -4.63
C TYR A 6 12.96 2.58 -6.04
N TYR A 7 11.79 3.16 -6.20
CA TYR A 7 11.37 3.70 -7.49
C TYR A 7 11.09 5.19 -7.33
N ASN A 8 11.95 6.02 -7.89
CA ASN A 8 11.82 7.47 -7.72
C ASN A 8 10.77 8.09 -8.65
N ASN A 9 10.36 7.36 -9.68
CA ASN A 9 9.30 7.83 -10.57
C ASN A 9 8.43 6.66 -10.98
N PRO A 10 7.55 6.20 -10.09
CA PRO A 10 6.76 4.99 -10.34
C PRO A 10 5.96 5.03 -11.65
N ALA A 11 5.46 6.20 -12.03
CA ALA A 11 4.66 6.30 -13.24
C ALA A 11 5.44 5.89 -14.49
N GLU A 12 6.73 6.15 -14.48
CA GLU A 12 7.58 5.80 -15.62
C GLU A 12 8.26 4.45 -15.45
N GLN A 13 8.11 3.84 -14.30
CA GLN A 13 8.79 2.59 -13.98
C GLN A 13 7.83 1.41 -13.83
N LYS A 14 6.63 1.54 -14.37
CA LYS A 14 5.59 0.53 -14.19
C LYS A 14 6.04 -0.88 -14.55
N LYS A 15 6.68 -1.02 -15.69
CA LYS A 15 7.09 -2.35 -16.16
C LYS A 15 8.04 -3.03 -15.18
N ILE A 16 9.03 -2.30 -14.71
CA ILE A 16 10.00 -2.89 -13.79
C ILE A 16 9.36 -3.14 -12.43
N ILE A 17 8.44 -2.27 -12.02
CA ILE A 17 7.71 -2.48 -10.77
C ILE A 17 6.91 -3.77 -10.83
N TYR A 18 6.20 -3.99 -11.94
CA TYR A 18 5.39 -5.20 -12.08
C TYR A 18 6.27 -6.44 -12.13
N LYS A 19 7.40 -6.35 -12.81
CA LYS A 19 8.31 -7.46 -12.92
C LYS A 19 8.96 -7.83 -11.59
N ASP A 20 9.47 -6.81 -10.90
CA ASP A 20 10.17 -7.02 -9.63
C ASP A 20 9.26 -7.62 -8.56
N ASN A 21 7.98 -7.33 -8.65
CA ASN A 21 7.03 -7.68 -7.60
C ASN A 21 5.97 -8.68 -8.02
N TYR A 22 6.19 -9.34 -9.14
CA TYR A 22 5.23 -10.29 -9.69
C TYR A 22 4.96 -11.44 -8.72
N ASN A 23 3.69 -11.62 -8.37
CA ASN A 23 3.26 -12.67 -7.46
C ASN A 23 3.95 -12.63 -6.09
N LYS A 24 4.40 -11.45 -5.67
CA LYS A 24 5.06 -11.31 -4.38
C LYS A 24 4.15 -10.62 -3.37
N ALA A 25 4.12 -11.16 -2.17
CA ALA A 25 3.49 -10.50 -1.04
C ALA A 25 4.56 -9.64 -0.38
N GLY A 26 4.18 -8.51 0.14
CA GLY A 26 5.17 -7.66 0.81
C GLY A 26 4.63 -6.35 1.30
N ILE A 27 5.56 -5.51 1.73
CA ILE A 27 5.27 -4.22 2.33
C ILE A 27 5.84 -3.13 1.45
N TYR A 28 5.04 -2.10 1.21
CA TYR A 28 5.48 -0.97 0.39
C TYR A 28 5.22 0.36 1.08
N VAL A 29 5.94 1.39 0.66
CA VAL A 29 5.81 2.73 1.21
C VAL A 29 5.76 3.72 0.06
N PHE A 30 4.72 4.55 0.04
CA PHE A 30 4.70 5.72 -0.83
C PHE A 30 5.15 6.91 -0.01
N THR A 31 5.99 7.76 -0.58
CA THR A 31 6.43 8.99 0.07
C THR A 31 6.15 10.16 -0.86
N HIS A 32 5.45 11.17 -0.35
CA HIS A 32 5.17 12.38 -1.11
C HIS A 32 6.47 13.20 -1.18
N LYS A 33 6.92 13.48 -2.37
CA LYS A 33 8.24 14.09 -2.55
C LYS A 33 8.40 15.44 -1.88
N SER A 34 7.37 16.26 -1.91
CA SER A 34 7.49 17.61 -1.40
C SER A 34 7.36 17.73 0.12
N THR A 35 6.65 16.81 0.74
CA THR A 35 6.39 16.90 2.19
C THR A 35 7.10 15.82 3.00
N GLY A 36 7.47 14.73 2.35
CA GLY A 36 8.01 13.58 3.07
C GLY A 36 6.96 12.73 3.75
N ASN A 37 5.68 13.06 3.57
CA ASN A 37 4.61 12.29 4.19
C ASN A 37 4.53 10.91 3.56
N LYS A 38 4.36 9.88 4.39
CA LYS A 38 4.41 8.50 3.96
C LYS A 38 3.11 7.75 4.15
N TYR A 39 2.95 6.70 3.37
CA TYR A 39 1.89 5.72 3.54
C TYR A 39 2.52 4.33 3.49
N VAL A 40 2.23 3.52 4.50
CA VAL A 40 2.69 2.13 4.54
C VAL A 40 1.52 1.23 4.15
N GLY A 41 1.74 0.34 3.21
CA GLY A 41 0.73 -0.60 2.81
C GLY A 41 1.30 -1.99 2.65
N SER A 42 0.43 -2.95 2.45
CA SER A 42 0.84 -4.32 2.20
C SER A 42 -0.10 -4.96 1.21
N SER A 43 0.34 -6.03 0.59
CA SER A 43 -0.48 -6.76 -0.36
C SER A 43 0.05 -8.18 -0.48
N LEU A 44 -0.85 -9.10 -0.81
CA LEU A 44 -0.43 -10.44 -1.13
C LEU A 44 0.09 -10.51 -2.54
N ASN A 45 -0.30 -9.57 -3.36
CA ASN A 45 0.18 -9.50 -4.74
C ASN A 45 0.47 -8.03 -5.04
N LEU A 46 1.72 -7.65 -4.83
CA LEU A 46 2.13 -6.26 -4.97
C LEU A 46 1.90 -5.72 -6.39
N SER A 47 2.20 -6.52 -7.40
CA SER A 47 2.01 -6.05 -8.78
C SER A 47 0.57 -5.69 -9.06
N GLN A 48 -0.37 -6.51 -8.63
CA GLN A 48 -1.78 -6.22 -8.84
C GLN A 48 -2.21 -4.98 -8.07
N ARG A 49 -1.66 -4.82 -6.87
CA ARG A 49 -1.98 -3.65 -6.07
C ARG A 49 -1.51 -2.37 -6.77
N PHE A 50 -0.34 -2.41 -7.39
CA PHE A 50 0.18 -1.21 -8.04
C PHE A 50 -0.58 -0.88 -9.31
N VAL A 51 -1.16 -1.87 -10.00
CA VAL A 51 -2.03 -1.58 -11.12
C VAL A 51 -3.18 -0.66 -10.67
N LYS A 52 -3.70 -0.90 -9.47
CA LYS A 52 -4.78 -0.07 -8.95
C LYS A 52 -4.31 1.35 -8.68
N TYR A 53 -3.12 1.51 -8.12
CA TYR A 53 -2.61 2.85 -7.82
C TYR A 53 -2.35 3.66 -9.09
N PHE A 54 -2.05 3.00 -10.19
CA PHE A 54 -1.78 3.72 -11.43
C PHE A 54 -3.04 4.01 -12.24
N SER A 55 -4.20 3.56 -11.77
CA SER A 55 -5.46 3.77 -12.47
C SER A 55 -6.29 4.85 -11.80
N ILE A 56 -6.49 5.95 -12.50
CA ILE A 56 -7.28 7.07 -11.97
C ILE A 56 -8.72 6.63 -11.69
N LEU A 57 -9.28 5.81 -12.56
CA LEU A 57 -10.64 5.34 -12.36
C LEU A 57 -10.76 4.49 -11.10
N THR A 58 -9.78 3.63 -10.86
CA THR A 58 -9.76 2.79 -9.68
C THR A 58 -9.61 3.66 -8.43
N LEU A 59 -8.72 4.65 -8.46
CA LEU A 59 -8.52 5.54 -7.33
C LEU A 59 -9.80 6.27 -6.98
N LYS A 60 -10.51 6.78 -7.97
CA LYS A 60 -11.77 7.47 -7.74
C LYS A 60 -12.81 6.57 -7.10
N GLY A 61 -12.87 5.32 -7.55
CA GLY A 61 -13.81 4.37 -6.99
C GLY A 61 -13.47 4.01 -5.55
N GLU A 62 -12.19 3.83 -5.26
CA GLU A 62 -11.75 3.49 -3.91
C GLU A 62 -11.98 4.65 -2.93
N ILE A 63 -11.79 5.87 -3.38
CA ILE A 63 -12.02 7.03 -2.54
C ILE A 63 -13.48 7.11 -2.15
N LYS A 64 -14.38 6.85 -3.10
CA LYS A 64 -15.79 6.87 -2.82
C LYS A 64 -16.16 5.85 -1.76
N ARG A 65 -15.54 4.68 -1.81
CA ARG A 65 -15.87 3.61 -0.87
C ARG A 65 -15.18 3.75 0.47
N ASN A 66 -13.92 4.11 0.45
CA ASN A 66 -13.09 4.03 1.65
C ASN A 66 -12.51 5.33 2.15
N ASN A 67 -12.64 6.41 1.40
CA ASN A 67 -12.12 7.71 1.77
C ASN A 67 -10.65 7.63 2.16
N SER A 68 -9.86 6.93 1.39
CA SER A 68 -8.44 6.71 1.70
C SER A 68 -7.63 7.97 1.49
N LYS A 69 -6.84 8.35 2.49
CA LYS A 69 -5.98 9.53 2.40
C LYS A 69 -4.93 9.40 1.32
N ILE A 70 -4.36 8.20 1.18
CA ILE A 70 -3.31 8.01 0.18
C ILE A 70 -3.88 8.07 -1.24
N TYR A 71 -5.06 7.50 -1.46
CA TYR A 71 -5.68 7.57 -2.78
C TYR A 71 -6.04 9.01 -3.12
N CYS A 72 -6.57 9.75 -2.15
CA CYS A 72 -6.89 11.15 -2.35
C CYS A 72 -5.64 11.95 -2.70
N ALA A 73 -4.56 11.70 -1.99
CA ALA A 73 -3.32 12.42 -2.21
C ALA A 73 -2.74 12.12 -3.59
N ILE A 74 -2.75 10.85 -3.99
CA ILE A 74 -2.23 10.46 -5.29
C ILE A 74 -3.08 11.06 -6.41
N LEU A 75 -4.41 11.06 -6.23
CA LEU A 75 -5.27 11.65 -7.23
C LEU A 75 -5.08 13.15 -7.32
N LYS A 76 -4.90 13.81 -6.19
CA LYS A 76 -4.76 15.26 -6.14
C LYS A 76 -3.42 15.75 -6.69
N TYR A 77 -2.35 15.11 -6.29
CA TYR A 77 -1.00 15.58 -6.62
C TYR A 77 -0.38 14.86 -7.81
N GLY A 78 -0.89 13.70 -8.17
CA GLY A 78 -0.33 12.88 -9.25
C GLY A 78 0.64 11.85 -8.70
N ILE A 79 0.63 10.67 -9.29
CA ILE A 79 1.49 9.57 -8.82
C ILE A 79 2.98 9.91 -9.03
N ASP A 80 3.28 10.81 -9.98
CA ASP A 80 4.66 11.23 -10.22
C ASP A 80 5.20 12.13 -9.10
N GLN A 81 4.36 12.58 -8.20
CA GLN A 81 4.80 13.36 -7.05
C GLN A 81 5.15 12.48 -5.86
N PHE A 82 5.15 11.16 -6.06
CA PHE A 82 5.45 10.20 -5.00
C PHE A 82 6.58 9.28 -5.40
N THR A 83 7.34 8.84 -4.41
CA THR A 83 8.27 7.73 -4.62
C THR A 83 7.62 6.48 -4.08
N LEU A 84 8.05 5.33 -4.59
CA LEU A 84 7.55 4.05 -4.12
C LEU A 84 8.73 3.21 -3.66
N GLU A 85 8.64 2.65 -2.47
CA GLU A 85 9.66 1.74 -1.99
C GLU A 85 9.01 0.42 -1.66
N ILE A 86 9.67 -0.67 -2.02
CA ILE A 86 9.28 -1.98 -1.55
C ILE A 86 10.22 -2.27 -0.39
N MET A 87 9.66 -2.35 0.79
CA MET A 87 10.49 -2.55 1.98
C MET A 87 10.93 -4.00 2.09
N GLU A 88 10.04 -4.91 1.78
CA GLU A 88 10.39 -6.33 1.79
C GLU A 88 9.33 -7.16 1.09
N HIS A 89 9.75 -8.33 0.60
CA HIS A 89 8.82 -9.37 0.20
C HIS A 89 8.76 -10.32 1.39
N CYS A 90 7.59 -10.80 1.71
CA CYS A 90 7.43 -11.67 2.87
C CYS A 90 6.39 -12.74 2.59
N SER A 91 6.29 -13.69 3.51
CA SER A 91 5.32 -14.74 3.39
C SER A 91 3.92 -14.18 3.60
N PRO A 92 2.92 -14.67 2.88
CA PRO A 92 1.55 -14.24 3.13
C PRO A 92 1.13 -14.35 4.59
N ASN A 93 1.67 -15.33 5.30
CA ASN A 93 1.33 -15.52 6.72
C ASN A 93 1.87 -14.44 7.62
N THR A 94 2.90 -13.72 7.20
CA THR A 94 3.54 -12.72 8.04
C THR A 94 3.27 -11.29 7.60
N VAL A 95 2.51 -11.11 6.54
CA VAL A 95 2.26 -9.78 5.99
C VAL A 95 1.74 -8.80 7.04
N ILE A 96 0.78 -9.21 7.86
CA ILE A 96 0.19 -8.32 8.84
C ILE A 96 1.21 -7.90 9.89
N GLU A 97 1.99 -8.86 10.37
CA GLU A 97 3.03 -8.58 11.35
C GLU A 97 4.08 -7.64 10.80
N ARG A 98 4.46 -7.87 9.55
CA ARG A 98 5.48 -7.03 8.94
C ARG A 98 4.96 -5.63 8.66
N GLU A 99 3.70 -5.52 8.24
CA GLU A 99 3.11 -4.21 8.06
C GLU A 99 3.09 -3.45 9.39
N GLN A 100 2.72 -4.13 10.47
CA GLN A 100 2.68 -3.51 11.78
C GLN A 100 4.06 -2.99 12.20
N PHE A 101 5.10 -3.77 11.90
CA PHE A 101 6.46 -3.35 12.19
C PHE A 101 6.77 -1.99 11.54
N TYR A 102 6.39 -1.82 10.27
CA TYR A 102 6.68 -0.55 9.59
C TYR A 102 5.75 0.58 10.04
N LEU A 103 4.51 0.26 10.39
CA LEU A 103 3.60 1.27 10.92
C LEU A 103 4.16 1.83 12.22
N ASP A 104 4.66 0.96 13.09
CA ASP A 104 5.20 1.36 14.38
C ASP A 104 6.47 2.19 14.24
N ASN A 105 7.29 1.85 13.28
CA ASN A 105 8.58 2.50 13.13
C ASN A 105 8.55 3.76 12.27
N LEU A 106 7.66 3.82 11.28
CA LEU A 106 7.63 4.97 10.38
C LEU A 106 6.57 6.00 10.73
N LYS A 107 5.54 5.59 11.47
CA LYS A 107 4.45 6.46 11.88
C LYS A 107 3.92 7.30 10.73
N PRO A 108 3.41 6.64 9.68
CA PRO A 108 3.10 7.32 8.43
C PRO A 108 1.89 8.23 8.50
N PHE A 109 2.04 9.42 7.96
CA PHE A 109 1.01 10.44 7.99
C PHE A 109 -0.26 10.01 7.24
N TYR A 110 -0.11 9.32 6.13
CA TYR A 110 -1.26 8.96 5.31
C TYR A 110 -2.02 7.73 5.78
N ASN A 111 -1.57 7.06 6.83
CA ASN A 111 -2.30 5.92 7.34
C ASN A 111 -3.32 6.40 8.36
N ILE A 112 -4.57 5.99 8.17
CA ILE A 112 -5.62 6.34 9.10
C ILE A 112 -5.50 5.52 10.36
N LEU A 113 -5.21 4.21 10.18
CA LEU A 113 -5.04 3.32 11.32
C LEU A 113 -3.59 2.92 11.41
N THR A 114 -3.10 2.81 12.61
CA THR A 114 -1.73 2.40 12.84
C THR A 114 -1.65 0.97 13.34
N ILE A 115 -2.76 0.24 13.32
CA ILE A 115 -2.77 -1.17 13.67
C ILE A 115 -3.07 -1.94 12.40
N ALA A 116 -2.11 -2.72 11.95
CA ALA A 116 -2.23 -3.47 10.72
C ALA A 116 -3.38 -4.47 10.82
N GLY A 117 -4.11 -4.58 9.72
CA GLY A 117 -5.20 -5.53 9.67
C GLY A 117 -6.46 -5.12 10.39
N ASN A 118 -6.50 -3.91 10.92
CA ASN A 118 -7.66 -3.48 11.68
C ASN A 118 -8.15 -2.13 11.19
N ARG A 119 -9.16 -2.16 10.37
CA ARG A 119 -9.76 -0.93 9.88
C ARG A 119 -11.14 -0.80 10.43
N SER A 120 -11.28 -1.36 11.56
CA SER A 120 -12.54 -1.43 12.14
C SER A 120 -13.16 -0.15 12.39
N GLY A 121 -12.41 0.73 12.63
CA GLY A 121 -12.97 1.96 12.92
C GLY A 121 -13.81 2.36 11.79
N PHE A 122 -13.56 1.88 10.72
CA PHE A 122 -14.21 2.23 9.70
C PHE A 122 -14.98 1.36 9.26
N ILE A 123 -15.07 0.82 9.39
CA ILE A 123 -15.80 0.12 8.99
C ILE A 123 -15.54 -0.65 8.32
N HIS A 124 -15.07 -0.92 8.07
CA HIS A 124 -14.80 -1.71 7.68
C HIS A 124 -14.98 -2.65 7.36
N SER A 125 -15.59 -2.83 7.20
CA SER A 125 -15.92 -4.11 7.07
C SER A 125 -15.49 -4.72 5.82
N GLU A 126 -15.49 -4.02 4.76
CA GLU A 126 -15.01 -4.53 3.51
C GLU A 126 -13.57 -4.96 3.68
N TYR A 127 -12.80 -4.11 4.26
CA TYR A 127 -11.41 -4.41 4.50
C TYR A 127 -11.28 -5.60 5.44
N THR A 128 -12.10 -5.65 6.45
CA THR A 128 -12.04 -6.73 7.40
C THR A 128 -12.37 -8.06 6.75
N LYS A 129 -13.38 -8.08 5.92
CA LYS A 129 -13.73 -9.28 5.22
C LYS A 129 -12.62 -9.73 4.33
N GLU A 130 -12.02 -8.81 3.64
CA GLU A 130 -10.96 -9.13 2.78
C GLU A 130 -9.84 -9.62 3.57
N LEU A 131 -9.55 -8.99 4.67
CA LEU A 131 -8.48 -9.38 5.51
C LEU A 131 -8.73 -10.77 6.06
N GLN A 132 -9.95 -11.08 6.44
CA GLN A 132 -10.26 -12.39 6.93
C GLN A 132 -10.12 -13.44 5.87
N ARG A 133 -10.58 -13.14 4.67
CA ARG A 133 -10.39 -14.01 3.58
C ARG A 133 -8.93 -14.17 3.32
N ALA A 134 -8.24 -13.05 3.35
CA ALA A 134 -6.87 -13.05 3.06
C ALA A 134 -6.11 -13.69 4.16
N HIS A 135 -6.57 -13.66 5.37
CA HIS A 135 -5.89 -14.34 6.39
C HIS A 135 -6.07 -15.75 6.25
N LYS A 136 -7.17 -16.14 5.81
CA LYS A 136 -7.32 -17.45 5.46
C LYS A 136 -6.52 -17.62 4.29
N LEU A 137 -6.40 -16.55 3.54
CA LEU A 137 -5.60 -16.53 2.41
C LEU A 137 -4.44 -15.71 2.63
N GLY A 138 -4.45 -14.94 3.72
CA GLY A 138 -3.37 -14.16 4.01
C GLY A 138 -3.39 -12.76 3.60
N TYR A 139 -4.39 -11.83 3.71
CA TYR A 139 -4.28 -10.74 3.08
C TYR A 139 -5.03 -9.54 3.22
N LYS A 140 -4.70 -8.54 2.71
CA LYS A 140 -5.30 -7.36 2.78
C LYS A 140 -5.35 -6.73 1.45
N VAL A 141 -6.35 -6.10 1.09
CA VAL A 141 -6.43 -5.47 -0.21
C VAL A 141 -6.08 -4.02 -0.14
#